data_ce694d36c0f87ed036a652bd78a5e9fa
#
_entry.id   ce694d36c0f87ed036a652bd78a5e9fa
#
_cell.length_a   1.000
_cell.length_b   1.000
_cell.length_c   1.000
_cell.angle_alpha   90.00
_cell.angle_beta   90.00
_cell.angle_gamma   90.00
#
_symmetry.space_group_name_H-M   'P 1'
#
loop_
_entity.id
_entity.type
_entity.pdbx_description
1 polymer ?
#
loop_
_entity_poly.entity_id
_entity_poly.type
_entity_poly.pdbx_seq_one_letter_code
_entity_poly.pdbx_strand_id
1 'polypeptide(L)'
;MRHGVFILLLAGRVGYGFPSDDATDIYRPGPGVSAPKAIHKVEPRYTPQARRALIQGTAVLEVVVDEHGSPTRISTISPIGFGLDDCAQEAVSQWVFKPGRKDGKAVKTISTVTVDFRLFHRVFDPTMEERRTSYNLVVEEIQTHRRTEKTLETIQGLAQQKYPPAMYLYAKMLEAGDGFPRDPDRALRLIVEAAEKNFAAAMYEEGRMLLEGRRLPQDPDKGLELVRNAAVLRSRPAQFYLGAAYERGEGLPQSPDQARQYYRLCALQGETICQVRLAKMLLDKPEREDRDYLQAIAWLELADERGDPQARVWLDQERTSLSAAQVEWVNKLKAQFVTTR
;
A
#
# COMPACT_ATOMS: atom_id res chain seq x y z
N MET A 1 -26.73 -4.82 -18.24
CA MET A 1 -25.89 -6.00 -17.99
C MET A 1 -25.67 -6.06 -16.49
N ARG A 2 -26.08 -7.17 -15.84
CA ARG A 2 -26.09 -7.30 -14.37
C ARG A 2 -24.66 -7.48 -13.87
N HIS A 3 -24.19 -6.55 -13.04
CA HIS A 3 -22.89 -6.65 -12.37
C HIS A 3 -23.09 -7.47 -11.08
N GLY A 4 -22.47 -8.65 -11.04
CA GLY A 4 -22.44 -9.50 -9.87
C GLY A 4 -21.45 -8.96 -8.84
N VAL A 5 -21.94 -8.58 -7.68
CA VAL A 5 -21.13 -8.24 -6.52
C VAL A 5 -20.89 -9.53 -5.76
N PHE A 6 -19.66 -10.00 -5.73
CA PHE A 6 -19.23 -11.09 -4.85
C PHE A 6 -19.06 -10.57 -3.43
N ILE A 7 -19.85 -11.08 -2.50
CA ILE A 7 -19.63 -10.88 -1.06
C ILE A 7 -18.69 -11.99 -0.61
N LEU A 8 -17.43 -11.65 -0.34
CA LEU A 8 -16.48 -12.56 0.30
C LEU A 8 -16.67 -12.44 1.82
N LEU A 9 -17.33 -13.40 2.44
CA LEU A 9 -17.37 -13.55 3.89
C LEU A 9 -16.03 -14.12 4.36
N LEU A 10 -15.09 -13.24 4.72
CA LEU A 10 -13.90 -13.63 5.47
C LEU A 10 -14.24 -13.64 6.96
N ALA A 11 -14.54 -14.82 7.49
CA ALA A 11 -14.60 -15.06 8.92
C ALA A 11 -13.15 -15.09 9.48
N GLY A 12 -12.64 -13.93 9.90
CA GLY A 12 -11.38 -13.81 10.61
C GLY A 12 -11.59 -12.93 11.84
N ARG A 13 -11.37 -13.48 13.04
CA ARG A 13 -11.33 -12.72 14.29
C ARG A 13 -10.15 -11.75 14.22
N VAL A 14 -10.42 -10.46 14.13
CA VAL A 14 -9.46 -9.42 14.45
C VAL A 14 -10.13 -8.51 15.46
N GLY A 15 -9.70 -8.60 16.70
CA GLY A 15 -10.15 -7.72 17.77
C GLY A 15 -9.45 -6.38 17.64
N TYR A 16 -10.19 -5.33 17.30
CA TYR A 16 -9.77 -3.94 17.51
C TYR A 16 -10.62 -3.36 18.62
N GLY A 17 -9.97 -2.94 19.70
CA GLY A 17 -10.61 -2.18 20.79
C GLY A 17 -10.86 -0.75 20.31
N PHE A 18 -12.13 -0.36 20.25
CA PHE A 18 -12.54 1.03 20.15
C PHE A 18 -12.64 1.63 21.57
N PRO A 19 -12.35 2.95 21.75
CA PRO A 19 -12.64 3.59 23.01
C PRO A 19 -14.13 3.50 23.31
N SER A 20 -14.45 3.11 24.52
CA SER A 20 -15.77 2.93 25.06
C SER A 20 -16.49 4.26 25.23
N ASP A 21 -17.49 4.52 24.36
CA ASP A 21 -18.71 5.21 24.75
C ASP A 21 -19.80 4.76 23.78
N ASP A 22 -20.86 4.07 24.25
CA ASP A 22 -21.94 3.37 23.53
C ASP A 22 -21.64 1.95 22.97
N ALA A 23 -20.94 1.11 23.72
CA ALA A 23 -20.69 -0.30 23.35
C ALA A 23 -21.84 -1.25 23.76
N THR A 24 -23.10 -0.81 23.78
CA THR A 24 -24.24 -1.68 24.01
C THR A 24 -24.81 -2.15 22.67
N ASP A 25 -24.62 -3.46 22.42
CA ASP A 25 -25.37 -4.30 21.48
C ASP A 25 -25.01 -4.19 19.97
N ILE A 26 -23.73 -4.09 19.60
CA ILE A 26 -23.31 -4.29 18.20
C ILE A 26 -23.00 -5.79 17.98
N TYR A 27 -23.78 -6.44 17.12
CA TYR A 27 -23.63 -7.85 16.81
C TYR A 27 -22.76 -8.08 15.57
N ARG A 28 -21.95 -9.14 15.59
CA ARG A 28 -21.27 -9.63 14.39
C ARG A 28 -22.12 -10.72 13.73
N PRO A 29 -22.23 -10.75 12.38
CA PRO A 29 -22.89 -11.84 11.66
C PRO A 29 -22.27 -13.19 11.99
N GLY A 30 -23.13 -14.19 12.22
CA GLY A 30 -22.72 -15.53 12.61
C GLY A 30 -23.94 -16.40 12.96
N PRO A 31 -23.76 -17.53 13.66
CA PRO A 31 -24.87 -18.36 14.09
C PRO A 31 -25.91 -17.55 14.87
N GLY A 32 -27.15 -17.53 14.38
CA GLY A 32 -28.27 -16.80 14.99
C GLY A 32 -28.33 -15.30 14.67
N VAL A 33 -27.33 -14.72 13.99
CA VAL A 33 -27.30 -13.29 13.60
C VAL A 33 -27.08 -13.17 12.08
N SER A 34 -28.08 -12.64 11.37
CA SER A 34 -27.94 -12.39 9.93
C SER A 34 -27.11 -11.14 9.62
N ALA A 35 -26.34 -11.18 8.53
CA ALA A 35 -25.64 -10.01 8.03
C ALA A 35 -26.61 -8.95 7.47
N PRO A 36 -26.29 -7.66 7.59
CA PRO A 36 -27.03 -6.63 6.89
C PRO A 36 -26.80 -6.74 5.37
N LYS A 37 -27.76 -6.34 4.56
CA LYS A 37 -27.68 -6.42 3.10
C LYS A 37 -27.97 -5.07 2.48
N ALA A 38 -27.01 -4.53 1.71
CA ALA A 38 -27.23 -3.29 0.97
C ALA A 38 -28.36 -3.46 -0.07
N ILE A 39 -29.37 -2.60 0.00
CA ILE A 39 -30.56 -2.58 -0.89
C ILE A 39 -30.53 -1.37 -1.82
N HIS A 40 -29.88 -0.29 -1.41
CA HIS A 40 -29.60 0.86 -2.26
C HIS A 40 -28.13 1.24 -2.11
N LYS A 41 -27.45 1.50 -3.23
CA LYS A 41 -26.03 1.88 -3.26
C LYS A 41 -25.85 3.15 -4.06
N VAL A 42 -25.01 4.03 -3.56
CA VAL A 42 -24.54 5.23 -4.25
C VAL A 42 -23.13 4.95 -4.75
N GLU A 43 -22.88 5.26 -6.03
CA GLU A 43 -21.56 5.08 -6.64
C GLU A 43 -20.58 6.13 -6.09
N PRO A 44 -19.33 5.73 -5.77
CA PRO A 44 -18.33 6.65 -5.25
C PRO A 44 -17.80 7.56 -6.36
N ARG A 45 -17.48 8.79 -5.98
CA ARG A 45 -16.81 9.73 -6.88
C ARG A 45 -15.34 9.35 -7.02
N TYR A 46 -14.78 9.60 -8.20
CA TYR A 46 -13.36 9.49 -8.46
C TYR A 46 -12.68 10.84 -8.25
N THR A 47 -11.62 10.88 -7.44
CA THR A 47 -10.84 12.12 -7.30
C THR A 47 -10.08 12.42 -8.61
N PRO A 48 -9.89 13.72 -8.96
CA PRO A 48 -9.08 14.09 -10.13
C PRO A 48 -7.65 13.56 -10.03
N GLN A 49 -7.09 13.47 -8.83
CA GLN A 49 -5.75 12.97 -8.57
C GLN A 49 -5.64 11.47 -8.82
N ALA A 50 -6.55 10.66 -8.27
CA ALA A 50 -6.61 9.22 -8.53
C ALA A 50 -6.84 8.90 -10.01
N ARG A 51 -7.67 9.72 -10.69
CA ARG A 51 -7.93 9.57 -12.12
C ARG A 51 -6.68 9.82 -12.95
N ARG A 52 -5.91 10.88 -12.65
CA ARG A 52 -4.62 11.16 -13.31
C ARG A 52 -3.57 10.08 -13.03
N ALA A 53 -3.54 9.56 -11.82
CA ALA A 53 -2.62 8.50 -11.40
C ALA A 53 -3.06 7.10 -11.88
N LEU A 54 -4.21 6.98 -12.56
CA LEU A 54 -4.79 5.73 -13.04
C LEU A 54 -4.97 4.69 -11.94
N ILE A 55 -5.26 5.15 -10.70
CA ILE A 55 -5.45 4.27 -9.56
C ILE A 55 -6.76 3.49 -9.74
N GLN A 56 -6.69 2.18 -9.61
CA GLN A 56 -7.83 1.29 -9.56
C GLN A 56 -7.67 0.34 -8.38
N GLY A 57 -8.76 -0.11 -7.81
CA GLY A 57 -8.73 -1.03 -6.69
C GLY A 57 -10.07 -1.12 -5.98
N THR A 58 -10.04 -1.84 -4.86
CA THR A 58 -11.21 -2.05 -4.01
C THR A 58 -10.91 -1.51 -2.61
N ALA A 59 -11.63 -0.49 -2.18
CA ALA A 59 -11.64 -0.06 -0.79
C ALA A 59 -12.44 -1.06 0.04
N VAL A 60 -11.89 -1.48 1.18
CA VAL A 60 -12.57 -2.35 2.13
C VAL A 60 -12.91 -1.52 3.37
N LEU A 61 -14.21 -1.42 3.67
CA LEU A 61 -14.73 -0.64 4.77
C LEU A 61 -15.41 -1.54 5.79
N GLU A 62 -15.23 -1.24 7.07
CA GLU A 62 -16.05 -1.78 8.15
C GLU A 62 -17.18 -0.79 8.44
N VAL A 63 -18.43 -1.27 8.49
CA VAL A 63 -19.62 -0.46 8.62
C VAL A 63 -20.50 -1.00 9.73
N VAL A 64 -20.91 -0.14 10.64
CA VAL A 64 -21.98 -0.46 11.61
C VAL A 64 -23.31 -0.02 11.01
N VAL A 65 -24.23 -0.96 10.83
CA VAL A 65 -25.59 -0.72 10.34
C VAL A 65 -26.55 -0.81 11.51
N ASP A 66 -27.39 0.20 11.71
CA ASP A 66 -28.39 0.24 12.77
C ASP A 66 -29.63 -0.63 12.47
N GLU A 67 -30.58 -0.64 13.38
CA GLU A 67 -31.83 -1.40 13.28
C GLU A 67 -32.76 -0.91 12.17
N HIS A 68 -32.53 0.32 11.69
CA HIS A 68 -33.30 0.94 10.60
C HIS A 68 -32.65 0.71 9.23
N GLY A 69 -31.41 0.17 9.21
CA GLY A 69 -30.65 -0.07 7.99
C GLY A 69 -29.78 1.11 7.58
N SER A 70 -29.53 2.07 8.46
CA SER A 70 -28.65 3.21 8.20
C SER A 70 -27.23 2.92 8.66
N PRO A 71 -26.21 3.28 7.86
CA PRO A 71 -24.81 3.18 8.29
C PRO A 71 -24.51 4.30 9.30
N THR A 72 -24.06 3.94 10.50
CA THR A 72 -23.81 4.88 11.61
C THR A 72 -22.34 5.09 11.93
N ARG A 73 -21.50 4.12 11.61
CA ARG A 73 -20.04 4.19 11.76
C ARG A 73 -19.39 3.51 10.56
N ILE A 74 -18.48 4.22 9.90
CA ILE A 74 -17.76 3.72 8.74
C ILE A 74 -16.26 3.94 8.96
N SER A 75 -15.46 2.91 8.78
CA SER A 75 -13.99 3.00 8.86
C SER A 75 -13.34 2.20 7.74
N THR A 76 -12.23 2.70 7.22
CA THR A 76 -11.46 2.02 6.17
C THR A 76 -10.55 0.97 6.79
N ILE A 77 -10.70 -0.30 6.36
CA ILE A 77 -9.84 -1.41 6.74
C ILE A 77 -8.65 -1.51 5.79
N SER A 78 -8.93 -1.40 4.47
CA SER A 78 -7.89 -1.49 3.43
C SER A 78 -8.00 -0.27 2.53
N PRO A 79 -7.10 0.73 2.73
CA PRO A 79 -7.12 1.96 1.94
C PRO A 79 -6.56 1.76 0.53
N ILE A 80 -7.10 2.54 -0.42
CA ILE A 80 -6.58 2.67 -1.79
C ILE A 80 -5.67 3.91 -1.91
N GLY A 81 -5.91 4.95 -1.14
CA GLY A 81 -5.20 6.23 -1.23
C GLY A 81 -5.79 7.20 -2.28
N PHE A 82 -5.10 8.31 -2.50
CA PHE A 82 -5.49 9.36 -3.45
C PHE A 82 -6.87 9.97 -3.17
N GLY A 83 -7.32 9.95 -1.90
CA GLY A 83 -8.64 10.44 -1.48
C GLY A 83 -9.81 9.55 -1.93
N LEU A 84 -9.55 8.36 -2.48
CA LEU A 84 -10.60 7.42 -2.86
C LEU A 84 -11.27 6.79 -1.64
N ASP A 85 -10.55 6.67 -0.53
CA ASP A 85 -11.07 6.12 0.72
C ASP A 85 -12.16 7.01 1.31
N ASP A 86 -11.96 8.33 1.30
CA ASP A 86 -12.96 9.30 1.72
C ASP A 86 -14.17 9.28 0.80
N CYS A 87 -13.95 9.20 -0.52
CA CYS A 87 -15.03 9.04 -1.50
C CYS A 87 -15.81 7.74 -1.29
N ALA A 88 -15.16 6.65 -0.90
CA ALA A 88 -15.81 5.40 -0.57
C ALA A 88 -16.66 5.52 0.70
N GLN A 89 -16.14 6.13 1.77
CA GLN A 89 -16.88 6.38 3.01
C GLN A 89 -18.08 7.28 2.77
N GLU A 90 -17.90 8.39 2.00
CA GLU A 90 -19.00 9.30 1.62
C GLU A 90 -20.10 8.57 0.85
N ALA A 91 -19.73 7.73 -0.11
CA ALA A 91 -20.70 6.93 -0.86
C ALA A 91 -21.46 5.95 0.04
N VAL A 92 -20.74 5.20 0.88
CA VAL A 92 -21.34 4.20 1.78
C VAL A 92 -22.20 4.84 2.86
N SER A 93 -21.91 6.07 3.29
CA SER A 93 -22.76 6.80 4.24
C SER A 93 -24.17 7.09 3.71
N GLN A 94 -24.34 7.07 2.39
CA GLN A 94 -25.60 7.25 1.69
C GLN A 94 -26.28 5.94 1.28
N TRP A 95 -25.66 4.79 1.57
CA TRP A 95 -26.26 3.49 1.27
C TRP A 95 -27.39 3.19 2.23
N VAL A 96 -28.37 2.41 1.76
CA VAL A 96 -29.46 1.89 2.57
C VAL A 96 -29.30 0.38 2.67
N PHE A 97 -29.42 -0.14 3.88
CA PHE A 97 -29.32 -1.56 4.15
C PHE A 97 -30.64 -2.14 4.67
N LYS A 98 -30.87 -3.41 4.36
CA LYS A 98 -31.75 -4.22 5.17
C LYS A 98 -30.96 -4.59 6.42
N PRO A 99 -31.43 -4.27 7.66
CA PRO A 99 -30.68 -4.49 8.88
C PRO A 99 -30.42 -5.96 9.15
N GLY A 100 -29.35 -6.25 9.89
CA GLY A 100 -29.11 -7.57 10.45
C GLY A 100 -30.20 -7.95 11.46
N ARG A 101 -30.42 -9.24 11.65
CA ARG A 101 -31.45 -9.74 12.57
C ARG A 101 -30.88 -10.79 13.49
N LYS A 102 -31.31 -10.75 14.78
CA LYS A 102 -31.08 -11.78 15.77
C LYS A 102 -32.45 -12.22 16.29
N ASP A 103 -32.74 -13.51 16.24
CA ASP A 103 -34.04 -14.10 16.67
C ASP A 103 -35.23 -13.36 16.03
N GLY A 104 -35.11 -12.98 14.76
CA GLY A 104 -36.16 -12.31 14.01
C GLY A 104 -36.26 -10.78 14.24
N LYS A 105 -35.58 -10.22 15.26
CA LYS A 105 -35.58 -8.80 15.59
C LYS A 105 -34.40 -8.10 14.88
N ALA A 106 -34.64 -6.90 14.35
CA ALA A 106 -33.57 -6.06 13.80
C ALA A 106 -32.61 -5.63 14.92
N VAL A 107 -31.31 -5.70 14.67
CA VAL A 107 -30.25 -5.35 15.64
C VAL A 107 -29.12 -4.61 14.94
N LYS A 108 -28.38 -3.79 15.69
CA LYS A 108 -27.14 -3.17 15.20
C LYS A 108 -26.13 -4.25 14.84
N THR A 109 -25.61 -4.19 13.61
CA THR A 109 -24.66 -5.18 13.12
C THR A 109 -23.45 -4.52 12.48
N ILE A 110 -22.26 -5.09 12.76
CA ILE A 110 -21.02 -4.69 12.07
C ILE A 110 -20.83 -5.59 10.85
N SER A 111 -20.47 -5.01 9.71
CA SER A 111 -20.24 -5.75 8.46
C SER A 111 -19.10 -5.14 7.67
N THR A 112 -18.48 -5.94 6.82
CA THR A 112 -17.50 -5.49 5.86
C THR A 112 -18.16 -5.25 4.50
N VAL A 113 -17.91 -4.10 3.90
CA VAL A 113 -18.36 -3.75 2.54
C VAL A 113 -17.18 -3.41 1.66
N THR A 114 -17.31 -3.67 0.38
CA THR A 114 -16.30 -3.35 -0.64
C THR A 114 -16.84 -2.31 -1.62
N VAL A 115 -15.99 -1.36 -1.97
CA VAL A 115 -16.26 -0.31 -2.95
C VAL A 115 -15.19 -0.36 -4.02
N ASP A 116 -15.61 -0.69 -5.26
CA ASP A 116 -14.70 -0.86 -6.39
C ASP A 116 -14.53 0.45 -7.16
N PHE A 117 -13.28 0.80 -7.43
CA PHE A 117 -12.90 1.90 -8.31
C PHE A 117 -12.28 1.34 -9.59
N ARG A 118 -12.93 1.56 -10.74
CA ARG A 118 -12.48 1.08 -12.05
C ARG A 118 -12.47 2.20 -13.08
N LEU A 119 -11.41 2.27 -13.86
CA LEU A 119 -11.29 3.18 -15.00
C LEU A 119 -11.50 2.41 -16.31
N PHE A 120 -12.45 2.84 -17.11
CA PHE A 120 -12.87 2.12 -18.33
C PHE A 120 -12.02 2.41 -19.58
N HIS A 121 -11.05 3.38 -19.53
CA HIS A 121 -10.22 3.70 -20.68
C HIS A 121 -8.77 3.98 -20.27
N ARG A 122 -7.84 3.18 -20.79
CA ARG A 122 -6.44 3.57 -20.93
C ARG A 122 -6.30 4.38 -22.21
N VAL A 123 -6.04 5.66 -22.12
CA VAL A 123 -5.59 6.45 -23.28
C VAL A 123 -4.15 6.02 -23.56
N PHE A 124 -3.94 5.36 -24.70
CA PHE A 124 -2.59 5.08 -25.19
C PHE A 124 -1.98 6.39 -25.71
N ASP A 125 -0.87 6.83 -25.10
CA ASP A 125 -0.09 7.98 -25.55
C ASP A 125 1.24 7.48 -26.15
N PRO A 126 1.40 7.48 -27.49
CA PRO A 126 2.62 7.02 -28.15
C PRO A 126 3.87 7.81 -27.70
N THR A 127 3.72 9.10 -27.40
CA THR A 127 4.85 9.95 -26.96
C THR A 127 5.36 9.55 -25.58
N MET A 128 4.50 8.99 -24.73
CA MET A 128 4.91 8.44 -23.43
C MET A 128 5.75 7.19 -23.58
N GLU A 129 5.45 6.35 -24.58
CA GLU A 129 6.22 5.14 -24.86
C GLU A 129 7.62 5.48 -25.38
N GLU A 130 7.74 6.45 -26.27
CA GLU A 130 9.03 6.95 -26.77
C GLU A 130 9.89 7.52 -25.62
N ARG A 131 9.29 8.34 -24.74
CA ARG A 131 9.96 8.88 -23.56
C ARG A 131 10.42 7.79 -22.61
N ARG A 132 9.59 6.76 -22.39
CA ARG A 132 9.92 5.61 -21.55
C ARG A 132 11.11 4.83 -22.12
N THR A 133 11.11 4.58 -23.41
CA THR A 133 12.20 3.88 -24.10
C THR A 133 13.51 4.67 -24.01
N SER A 134 13.48 5.97 -24.32
CA SER A 134 14.65 6.84 -24.20
C SER A 134 15.16 6.91 -22.74
N TYR A 135 14.26 6.98 -21.76
CA TYR A 135 14.62 6.98 -20.35
C TYR A 135 15.29 5.66 -19.93
N ASN A 136 14.74 4.50 -20.35
CA ASN A 136 15.30 3.20 -20.01
C ASN A 136 16.72 3.02 -20.58
N LEU A 137 16.98 3.50 -21.80
CA LEU A 137 18.33 3.51 -22.37
C LEU A 137 19.29 4.36 -21.54
N VAL A 138 18.88 5.57 -21.13
CA VAL A 138 19.69 6.42 -20.25
C VAL A 138 20.01 5.73 -18.93
N VAL A 139 19.00 5.09 -18.30
CA VAL A 139 19.21 4.36 -17.03
C VAL A 139 20.19 3.21 -17.22
N GLU A 140 20.07 2.43 -18.32
CA GLU A 140 20.99 1.35 -18.64
C GLU A 140 22.44 1.86 -18.84
N GLU A 141 22.62 2.96 -19.57
CA GLU A 141 23.94 3.58 -19.80
C GLU A 141 24.59 4.06 -18.49
N ILE A 142 23.79 4.62 -17.58
CA ILE A 142 24.24 5.05 -16.24
C ILE A 142 24.64 3.83 -15.41
N GLN A 143 23.79 2.79 -15.35
CA GLN A 143 24.04 1.59 -14.55
C GLN A 143 25.23 0.79 -15.04
N THR A 144 25.49 0.80 -16.34
CA THR A 144 26.64 0.08 -16.96
C THR A 144 27.91 0.93 -17.07
N HIS A 145 27.93 2.11 -16.44
CA HIS A 145 29.03 3.06 -16.48
C HIS A 145 29.46 3.49 -17.91
N ARG A 146 28.51 3.44 -18.87
CA ARG A 146 28.69 3.86 -20.27
C ARG A 146 28.15 5.25 -20.57
N ARG A 147 28.01 6.06 -19.53
CA ARG A 147 27.45 7.41 -19.63
C ARG A 147 28.28 8.30 -20.57
N THR A 148 27.61 8.94 -21.51
CA THR A 148 28.15 9.88 -22.47
C THR A 148 27.56 11.28 -22.28
N GLU A 149 28.06 12.29 -22.99
CA GLU A 149 27.44 13.61 -23.03
C GLU A 149 26.01 13.54 -23.56
N LYS A 150 25.77 12.71 -24.58
CA LYS A 150 24.42 12.46 -25.12
C LYS A 150 23.45 11.88 -24.07
N THR A 151 23.94 11.03 -23.17
CA THR A 151 23.15 10.52 -22.03
C THR A 151 22.68 11.66 -21.15
N LEU A 152 23.57 12.62 -20.84
CA LEU A 152 23.25 13.80 -20.01
C LEU A 152 22.27 14.75 -20.73
N GLU A 153 22.47 15.01 -22.01
CA GLU A 153 21.54 15.81 -22.81
C GLU A 153 20.15 15.17 -22.89
N THR A 154 20.09 13.83 -23.07
CA THR A 154 18.83 13.09 -23.16
C THR A 154 18.04 13.16 -21.85
N ILE A 155 18.69 12.96 -20.69
CA ILE A 155 17.99 13.06 -19.40
C ILE A 155 17.49 14.47 -19.13
N GLN A 156 18.28 15.48 -19.44
CA GLN A 156 17.90 16.88 -19.32
C GLN A 156 16.72 17.22 -20.24
N GLY A 157 16.75 16.77 -21.49
CA GLY A 157 15.68 16.98 -22.46
C GLY A 157 14.37 16.32 -22.04
N LEU A 158 14.42 15.07 -21.55
CA LEU A 158 13.25 14.39 -21.01
C LEU A 158 12.68 15.08 -19.76
N ALA A 159 13.54 15.62 -18.88
CA ALA A 159 13.12 16.41 -17.73
C ALA A 159 12.45 17.72 -18.15
N GLN A 160 12.96 18.40 -19.17
CA GLN A 160 12.34 19.61 -19.77
C GLN A 160 10.97 19.30 -20.39
N GLN A 161 10.80 18.11 -20.97
CA GLN A 161 9.52 17.60 -21.48
C GLN A 161 8.57 17.16 -20.35
N LYS A 162 8.93 17.41 -19.09
CA LYS A 162 8.11 17.08 -17.92
C LYS A 162 7.82 15.59 -17.76
N TYR A 163 8.73 14.73 -18.18
CA TYR A 163 8.66 13.30 -17.94
C TYR A 163 9.08 12.97 -16.50
N PRO A 164 8.17 12.55 -15.61
CA PRO A 164 8.42 12.52 -14.18
C PRO A 164 9.62 11.65 -13.73
N PRO A 165 9.83 10.42 -14.29
CA PRO A 165 11.02 9.64 -13.95
C PRO A 165 12.32 10.36 -14.28
N ALA A 166 12.39 11.06 -15.42
CA ALA A 166 13.56 11.81 -15.83
C ALA A 166 13.77 13.06 -14.97
N MET A 167 12.69 13.76 -14.62
CA MET A 167 12.76 14.90 -13.70
C MET A 167 13.38 14.51 -12.36
N TYR A 168 12.94 13.38 -11.80
CA TYR A 168 13.47 12.87 -10.54
C TYR A 168 14.94 12.44 -10.65
N LEU A 169 15.29 11.67 -11.70
CA LEU A 169 16.68 11.27 -11.93
C LEU A 169 17.60 12.48 -12.12
N TYR A 170 17.19 13.44 -12.94
CA TYR A 170 17.94 14.69 -13.15
C TYR A 170 18.10 15.49 -11.85
N ALA A 171 17.05 15.55 -11.02
CA ALA A 171 17.11 16.17 -9.71
C ALA A 171 18.16 15.50 -8.81
N LYS A 172 18.20 14.16 -8.77
CA LYS A 172 19.22 13.43 -7.99
C LYS A 172 20.63 13.68 -8.50
N MET A 173 20.82 13.79 -9.81
CA MET A 173 22.11 14.17 -10.42
C MET A 173 22.53 15.59 -10.05
N LEU A 174 21.60 16.55 -10.05
CA LEU A 174 21.86 17.94 -9.62
C LEU A 174 22.18 18.02 -8.11
N GLU A 175 21.54 17.22 -7.26
CA GLU A 175 21.85 17.15 -5.83
C GLU A 175 23.28 16.66 -5.58
N ALA A 176 23.66 15.61 -6.30
CA ALA A 176 24.98 14.99 -6.19
C ALA A 176 26.10 15.81 -6.89
N GLY A 177 25.76 16.66 -7.86
CA GLY A 177 26.74 17.25 -8.78
C GLY A 177 27.27 16.22 -9.79
N ASP A 178 26.47 15.18 -10.10
CA ASP A 178 26.89 14.07 -10.96
C ASP A 178 26.55 14.36 -12.43
N GLY A 179 27.56 14.71 -13.20
CA GLY A 179 27.44 15.06 -14.61
C GLY A 179 26.87 16.46 -14.88
N PHE A 180 26.41 17.15 -13.86
CA PHE A 180 25.89 18.51 -13.90
C PHE A 180 26.45 19.33 -12.73
N PRO A 181 26.60 20.68 -12.86
CA PRO A 181 26.87 21.52 -11.70
C PRO A 181 25.82 21.30 -10.60
N ARG A 182 26.29 21.22 -9.37
CA ARG A 182 25.41 21.00 -8.22
C ARG A 182 24.43 22.17 -8.06
N ASP A 183 23.13 21.85 -8.07
CA ASP A 183 22.04 22.82 -7.91
C ASP A 183 20.91 22.21 -7.07
N PRO A 184 21.03 22.25 -5.73
CA PRO A 184 20.05 21.65 -4.84
C PRO A 184 18.67 22.32 -4.87
N ASP A 185 18.61 23.62 -5.20
CA ASP A 185 17.33 24.34 -5.26
C ASP A 185 16.55 23.96 -6.52
N ARG A 186 17.23 23.82 -7.65
CA ARG A 186 16.61 23.30 -8.87
C ARG A 186 16.19 21.84 -8.70
N ALA A 187 17.01 21.03 -8.03
CA ALA A 187 16.69 19.66 -7.72
C ALA A 187 15.39 19.56 -6.88
N LEU A 188 15.26 20.38 -5.84
CA LEU A 188 14.05 20.43 -5.02
C LEU A 188 12.80 20.75 -5.85
N ARG A 189 12.87 21.78 -6.70
CA ARG A 189 11.74 22.14 -7.59
C ARG A 189 11.34 20.98 -8.51
N LEU A 190 12.31 20.25 -9.06
CA LEU A 190 12.07 19.11 -9.93
C LEU A 190 11.44 17.92 -9.17
N ILE A 191 11.86 17.67 -7.92
CA ILE A 191 11.27 16.63 -7.06
C ILE A 191 9.81 16.96 -6.78
N VAL A 192 9.51 18.19 -6.35
CA VAL A 192 8.13 18.62 -6.07
C VAL A 192 7.27 18.53 -7.34
N GLU A 193 7.74 19.03 -8.48
CA GLU A 193 7.00 18.94 -9.73
C GLU A 193 6.79 17.48 -10.20
N ALA A 194 7.77 16.60 -10.00
CA ALA A 194 7.61 15.17 -10.31
C ALA A 194 6.60 14.49 -9.37
N ALA A 195 6.55 14.89 -8.10
CA ALA A 195 5.57 14.40 -7.14
C ALA A 195 4.14 14.85 -7.49
N GLU A 196 3.94 16.10 -7.91
CA GLU A 196 2.66 16.60 -8.43
C GLU A 196 2.16 15.82 -9.64
N LYS A 197 3.09 15.19 -10.41
CA LYS A 197 2.78 14.29 -11.52
C LYS A 197 2.63 12.83 -11.08
N ASN A 198 2.49 12.57 -9.78
CA ASN A 198 2.30 11.25 -9.17
C ASN A 198 3.47 10.29 -9.42
N PHE A 199 4.70 10.79 -9.48
CA PHE A 199 5.87 9.91 -9.52
C PHE A 199 6.19 9.42 -8.10
N ALA A 200 6.01 8.13 -7.88
CA ALA A 200 6.04 7.54 -6.53
C ALA A 200 7.33 7.82 -5.73
N ALA A 201 8.50 7.79 -6.39
CA ALA A 201 9.76 8.07 -5.72
C ALA A 201 9.86 9.54 -5.28
N ALA A 202 9.40 10.48 -6.12
CA ALA A 202 9.38 11.91 -5.81
C ALA A 202 8.36 12.22 -4.71
N MET A 203 7.17 11.61 -4.76
CA MET A 203 6.14 11.74 -3.72
C MET A 203 6.65 11.28 -2.35
N TYR A 204 7.35 10.15 -2.32
CA TYR A 204 7.95 9.65 -1.08
C TYR A 204 9.02 10.62 -0.53
N GLU A 205 9.87 11.15 -1.40
CA GLU A 205 10.93 12.07 -1.00
C GLU A 205 10.37 13.42 -0.53
N GLU A 206 9.41 14.03 -1.26
CA GLU A 206 8.70 15.23 -0.81
C GLU A 206 7.97 14.99 0.51
N GLY A 207 7.25 13.85 0.61
CA GLY A 207 6.55 13.48 1.82
C GLY A 207 7.47 13.40 3.03
N ARG A 208 8.65 12.80 2.88
CA ARG A 208 9.66 12.77 3.94
C ARG A 208 10.19 14.15 4.31
N MET A 209 10.45 15.02 3.31
CA MET A 209 10.90 16.39 3.57
C MET A 209 9.88 17.17 4.40
N LEU A 210 8.58 17.01 4.10
CA LEU A 210 7.50 17.64 4.84
C LEU A 210 7.33 17.06 6.26
N LEU A 211 7.45 15.74 6.42
CA LEU A 211 7.38 15.10 7.75
C LEU A 211 8.53 15.54 8.66
N GLU A 212 9.75 15.64 8.11
CA GLU A 212 10.95 16.00 8.85
C GLU A 212 11.16 17.51 8.99
N GLY A 213 10.42 18.35 8.26
CA GLY A 213 10.66 19.80 8.18
C GLY A 213 12.02 20.15 7.56
N ARG A 214 12.52 19.29 6.67
CA ARG A 214 13.84 19.42 6.05
C ARG A 214 13.70 19.85 4.60
N ARG A 215 14.31 20.98 4.24
CA ARG A 215 14.24 21.62 2.91
C ARG A 215 12.87 22.19 2.52
N LEU A 216 11.80 21.69 3.13
CA LEU A 216 10.43 22.24 3.03
C LEU A 216 9.92 22.54 4.44
N PRO A 217 9.03 23.54 4.59
CA PRO A 217 8.32 23.75 5.85
C PRO A 217 7.62 22.48 6.31
N GLN A 218 7.67 22.20 7.61
CA GLN A 218 7.05 20.99 8.16
C GLN A 218 5.53 21.02 7.95
N ASP A 219 5.00 19.95 7.35
CA ASP A 219 3.58 19.68 7.16
C ASP A 219 3.35 18.16 7.27
N PRO A 220 3.14 17.65 8.48
CA PRO A 220 3.01 16.21 8.72
C PRO A 220 1.82 15.58 8.01
N ASP A 221 0.70 16.29 7.90
CA ASP A 221 -0.53 15.76 7.28
C ASP A 221 -0.32 15.55 5.78
N LYS A 222 0.15 16.60 5.07
CA LYS A 222 0.51 16.49 3.65
C LYS A 222 1.64 15.50 3.42
N GLY A 223 2.64 15.49 4.30
CA GLY A 223 3.77 14.56 4.22
C GLY A 223 3.32 13.11 4.29
N LEU A 224 2.45 12.78 5.25
CA LEU A 224 1.91 11.44 5.41
C LEU A 224 0.99 11.03 4.24
N GLU A 225 0.17 11.96 3.73
CA GLU A 225 -0.65 11.73 2.54
C GLU A 225 0.23 11.34 1.33
N LEU A 226 1.30 12.10 1.06
CA LEU A 226 2.22 11.81 -0.03
C LEU A 226 2.91 10.45 0.12
N VAL A 227 3.34 10.09 1.34
CA VAL A 227 3.94 8.78 1.61
C VAL A 227 2.93 7.65 1.38
N ARG A 228 1.68 7.79 1.83
CA ARG A 228 0.62 6.81 1.59
C ARG A 228 0.35 6.64 0.09
N ASN A 229 0.20 7.74 -0.62
CA ASN A 229 -0.03 7.71 -2.06
C ASN A 229 1.16 7.08 -2.82
N ALA A 230 2.40 7.37 -2.41
CA ALA A 230 3.59 6.71 -2.94
C ALA A 230 3.58 5.19 -2.69
N ALA A 231 3.15 4.75 -1.50
CA ALA A 231 3.05 3.33 -1.17
C ALA A 231 2.02 2.60 -2.04
N VAL A 232 0.87 3.24 -2.32
CA VAL A 232 -0.16 2.74 -3.26
C VAL A 232 0.41 2.59 -4.68
N LEU A 233 1.23 3.55 -5.11
CA LEU A 233 1.97 3.49 -6.38
C LEU A 233 3.17 2.53 -6.35
N ARG A 234 3.21 1.62 -5.38
CA ARG A 234 4.22 0.58 -5.22
C ARG A 234 5.64 1.11 -4.93
N SER A 235 5.77 2.30 -4.35
CA SER A 235 7.06 2.76 -3.83
C SER A 235 7.49 1.87 -2.66
N ARG A 236 8.52 1.06 -2.87
CA ARG A 236 9.08 0.18 -1.83
C ARG A 236 9.56 0.94 -0.60
N PRO A 237 10.30 2.08 -0.73
CA PRO A 237 10.67 2.89 0.42
C PRO A 237 9.47 3.44 1.21
N ALA A 238 8.39 3.84 0.52
CA ALA A 238 7.18 4.33 1.17
C ALA A 238 6.45 3.21 1.92
N GLN A 239 6.36 2.01 1.34
CA GLN A 239 5.76 0.84 1.98
C GLN A 239 6.56 0.42 3.23
N PHE A 240 7.90 0.39 3.12
CA PHE A 240 8.75 0.12 4.27
C PHE A 240 8.58 1.18 5.37
N TYR A 241 8.56 2.46 5.00
CA TYR A 241 8.37 3.57 5.95
C TYR A 241 7.05 3.43 6.73
N LEU A 242 5.93 3.19 6.02
CA LEU A 242 4.63 3.00 6.66
C LEU A 242 4.59 1.74 7.53
N GLY A 243 5.18 0.64 7.07
CA GLY A 243 5.33 -0.57 7.88
C GLY A 243 6.04 -0.28 9.19
N ALA A 244 7.18 0.42 9.13
CA ALA A 244 7.96 0.79 10.31
C ALA A 244 7.23 1.81 11.22
N ALA A 245 6.53 2.77 10.64
CA ALA A 245 5.74 3.76 11.39
C ALA A 245 4.59 3.10 12.17
N TYR A 246 3.85 2.19 11.55
CA TYR A 246 2.80 1.41 12.23
C TYR A 246 3.36 0.41 13.25
N GLU A 247 4.52 -0.20 12.99
CA GLU A 247 5.19 -1.10 13.95
C GLU A 247 5.55 -0.39 15.24
N ARG A 248 6.10 0.83 15.14
CA ARG A 248 6.59 1.59 16.30
C ARG A 248 5.58 2.58 16.88
N GLY A 249 4.51 2.92 16.17
CA GLY A 249 3.59 3.98 16.57
C GLY A 249 4.19 5.38 16.41
N GLU A 250 5.12 5.58 15.47
CA GLU A 250 5.79 6.86 15.22
C GLU A 250 5.03 7.67 14.15
N GLY A 251 4.40 8.75 14.57
CA GLY A 251 3.58 9.60 13.71
C GLY A 251 2.25 8.97 13.25
N LEU A 252 2.00 7.72 13.62
CA LEU A 252 0.77 6.96 13.37
C LEU A 252 0.41 6.14 14.60
N PRO A 253 -0.88 5.82 14.84
CA PRO A 253 -1.27 4.87 15.87
C PRO A 253 -0.60 3.51 15.62
N GLN A 254 -0.01 2.92 16.67
CA GLN A 254 0.61 1.60 16.57
C GLN A 254 -0.41 0.56 16.09
N SER A 255 -0.07 -0.19 15.06
CA SER A 255 -0.92 -1.24 14.48
C SER A 255 -0.07 -2.36 13.86
N PRO A 256 0.13 -3.47 14.57
CA PRO A 256 0.87 -4.61 14.03
C PRO A 256 0.27 -5.18 12.75
N ASP A 257 -1.05 -5.12 12.57
CA ASP A 257 -1.72 -5.61 11.36
C ASP A 257 -1.42 -4.74 10.15
N GLN A 258 -1.48 -3.40 10.31
CA GLN A 258 -1.10 -2.47 9.25
C GLN A 258 0.39 -2.59 8.92
N ALA A 259 1.23 -2.73 9.93
CA ALA A 259 2.67 -2.95 9.74
C ALA A 259 2.93 -4.21 8.89
N ARG A 260 2.32 -5.36 9.23
CA ARG A 260 2.43 -6.60 8.45
C ARG A 260 1.94 -6.43 7.02
N GLN A 261 0.84 -5.71 6.82
CA GLN A 261 0.30 -5.44 5.48
C GLN A 261 1.28 -4.67 4.61
N TYR A 262 1.85 -3.56 5.11
CA TYR A 262 2.81 -2.75 4.36
C TYR A 262 4.13 -3.49 4.12
N TYR A 263 4.65 -4.20 5.12
CA TYR A 263 5.84 -5.03 4.94
C TYR A 263 5.60 -6.14 3.92
N ARG A 264 4.41 -6.74 3.90
CA ARG A 264 4.06 -7.75 2.88
C ARG A 264 4.06 -7.17 1.47
N LEU A 265 3.47 -5.99 1.26
CA LEU A 265 3.48 -5.32 -0.04
C LEU A 265 4.90 -5.06 -0.55
N CYS A 266 5.78 -4.62 0.33
CA CYS A 266 7.19 -4.38 0.05
C CYS A 266 7.97 -5.71 -0.17
N ALA A 267 7.74 -6.73 0.66
CA ALA A 267 8.36 -8.04 0.58
C ALA A 267 8.02 -8.76 -0.73
N LEU A 268 6.78 -8.68 -1.20
CA LEU A 268 6.33 -9.21 -2.50
C LEU A 268 7.07 -8.55 -3.68
N GLN A 269 7.55 -7.33 -3.54
CA GLN A 269 8.40 -6.68 -4.55
C GLN A 269 9.87 -7.09 -4.44
N GLY A 270 10.19 -7.95 -3.47
CA GLY A 270 11.51 -8.55 -3.32
C GLY A 270 12.48 -7.76 -2.46
N GLU A 271 12.04 -6.78 -1.67
CA GLU A 271 12.89 -6.10 -0.71
C GLU A 271 13.18 -7.00 0.48
N THR A 272 14.45 -7.37 0.65
CA THR A 272 14.89 -8.32 1.68
C THR A 272 14.64 -7.80 3.09
N ILE A 273 14.87 -6.51 3.33
CA ILE A 273 14.57 -5.89 4.62
C ILE A 273 13.09 -6.02 5.01
N CYS A 274 12.17 -5.91 4.04
CA CYS A 274 10.74 -6.10 4.28
C CYS A 274 10.41 -7.58 4.53
N GLN A 275 11.07 -8.50 3.81
CA GLN A 275 10.90 -9.94 4.01
C GLN A 275 11.32 -10.35 5.42
N VAL A 276 12.48 -9.89 5.89
CA VAL A 276 12.98 -10.14 7.24
C VAL A 276 12.07 -9.52 8.31
N ARG A 277 11.63 -8.26 8.12
CA ARG A 277 10.74 -7.59 9.08
C ARG A 277 9.39 -8.30 9.19
N LEU A 278 8.81 -8.69 8.04
CA LEU A 278 7.56 -9.44 8.02
C LEU A 278 7.71 -10.80 8.70
N ALA A 279 8.78 -11.53 8.41
CA ALA A 279 9.08 -12.81 9.04
C ALA A 279 9.19 -12.66 10.57
N LYS A 280 9.94 -11.66 11.03
CA LYS A 280 10.06 -11.38 12.47
C LYS A 280 8.69 -11.14 13.11
N MET A 281 7.86 -10.30 12.51
CA MET A 281 6.52 -10.01 13.04
C MET A 281 5.61 -11.24 13.06
N LEU A 282 5.81 -12.21 12.16
CA LEU A 282 5.08 -13.49 12.16
C LEU A 282 5.59 -14.41 13.26
N LEU A 283 6.91 -14.40 13.53
CA LEU A 283 7.54 -15.19 14.59
C LEU A 283 7.18 -14.66 15.99
N ASP A 284 7.12 -13.35 16.17
CA ASP A 284 6.84 -12.67 17.44
C ASP A 284 5.33 -12.61 17.78
N LYS A 285 4.45 -13.18 16.94
CA LYS A 285 3.02 -13.15 17.16
C LYS A 285 2.64 -13.97 18.42
N PRO A 286 1.89 -13.40 19.39
CA PRO A 286 1.60 -14.06 20.66
C PRO A 286 0.86 -15.39 20.52
N GLU A 287 -0.06 -15.48 19.55
CA GLU A 287 -0.80 -16.70 19.22
C GLU A 287 -0.38 -17.20 17.83
N ARG A 288 0.92 -17.55 17.72
CA ARG A 288 1.52 -18.01 16.48
C ARG A 288 0.99 -19.39 16.10
N GLU A 289 0.38 -19.48 14.93
CA GLU A 289 -0.01 -20.73 14.30
C GLU A 289 1.17 -21.36 13.52
N ASP A 290 1.14 -22.66 13.29
CA ASP A 290 2.13 -23.33 12.40
C ASP A 290 2.24 -22.66 11.03
N ARG A 291 1.11 -22.15 10.52
CA ARG A 291 1.06 -21.40 9.25
C ARG A 291 1.89 -20.12 9.31
N ASP A 292 1.80 -19.35 10.39
CA ASP A 292 2.57 -18.11 10.58
C ASP A 292 4.08 -18.43 10.60
N TYR A 293 4.45 -19.50 11.31
CA TYR A 293 5.83 -19.99 11.36
C TYR A 293 6.37 -20.36 9.98
N LEU A 294 5.65 -21.20 9.23
CA LEU A 294 6.08 -21.62 7.89
C LEU A 294 6.12 -20.47 6.89
N GLN A 295 5.22 -19.48 7.00
CA GLN A 295 5.31 -18.26 6.21
C GLN A 295 6.56 -17.45 6.55
N ALA A 296 6.90 -17.32 7.83
CA ALA A 296 8.12 -16.64 8.26
C ALA A 296 9.37 -17.31 7.68
N ILE A 297 9.45 -18.64 7.75
CA ILE A 297 10.55 -19.39 7.16
C ILE A 297 10.64 -19.15 5.63
N ALA A 298 9.50 -19.18 4.92
CA ALA A 298 9.47 -18.90 3.48
C ALA A 298 10.01 -17.50 3.13
N TRP A 299 9.66 -16.49 3.92
CA TRP A 299 10.18 -15.13 3.71
C TRP A 299 11.67 -15.02 4.04
N LEU A 300 12.14 -15.65 5.11
CA LEU A 300 13.56 -15.67 5.45
C LEU A 300 14.39 -16.40 4.39
N GLU A 301 13.91 -17.52 3.87
CA GLU A 301 14.61 -18.24 2.79
C GLU A 301 14.72 -17.40 1.51
N LEU A 302 13.64 -16.66 1.14
CA LEU A 302 13.68 -15.74 0.00
C LEU A 302 14.66 -14.57 0.19
N ALA A 303 14.82 -14.09 1.42
CA ALA A 303 15.77 -13.04 1.74
C ALA A 303 17.22 -13.59 1.75
N ASP A 304 17.45 -14.80 2.31
CA ASP A 304 18.76 -15.47 2.32
C ASP A 304 19.25 -15.81 0.90
N GLU A 305 18.37 -16.29 0.02
CA GLU A 305 18.67 -16.54 -1.40
C GLU A 305 19.17 -15.28 -2.14
N ARG A 306 18.86 -14.09 -1.59
CA ARG A 306 19.32 -12.79 -2.10
C ARG A 306 20.52 -12.22 -1.35
N GLY A 307 21.08 -13.02 -0.45
CA GLY A 307 22.27 -12.69 0.31
C GLY A 307 22.05 -11.79 1.51
N ASP A 308 20.82 -11.71 2.06
CA ASP A 308 20.58 -10.96 3.28
C ASP A 308 21.20 -11.67 4.50
N PRO A 309 22.21 -11.08 5.16
CA PRO A 309 22.91 -11.76 6.25
C PRO A 309 22.04 -11.95 7.50
N GLN A 310 21.07 -11.07 7.72
CA GLN A 310 20.18 -11.14 8.87
C GLN A 310 19.16 -12.28 8.71
N ALA A 311 18.70 -12.53 7.48
CA ALA A 311 17.84 -13.65 7.19
C ALA A 311 18.49 -14.99 7.54
N ARG A 312 19.78 -15.16 7.21
CA ARG A 312 20.55 -16.37 7.56
C ARG A 312 20.63 -16.58 9.06
N VAL A 313 20.94 -15.53 9.81
CA VAL A 313 21.00 -15.61 11.28
C VAL A 313 19.68 -16.07 11.88
N TRP A 314 18.56 -15.53 11.39
CA TRP A 314 17.22 -15.93 11.86
C TRP A 314 16.87 -17.37 11.45
N LEU A 315 17.24 -17.80 10.23
CA LEU A 315 17.03 -19.18 9.79
C LEU A 315 17.80 -20.17 10.66
N ASP A 316 19.04 -19.87 11.01
CA ASP A 316 19.87 -20.74 11.86
C ASP A 316 19.30 -20.85 13.28
N GLN A 317 18.65 -19.80 13.78
CA GLN A 317 18.01 -19.81 15.10
C GLN A 317 16.65 -20.52 15.11
N GLU A 318 15.84 -20.31 14.06
CA GLU A 318 14.46 -20.78 14.02
C GLU A 318 14.30 -22.13 13.29
N ARG A 319 15.25 -22.54 12.47
CA ARG A 319 15.19 -23.77 11.67
C ARG A 319 15.42 -25.01 12.54
N THR A 320 14.46 -25.30 13.40
CA THR A 320 14.27 -26.63 13.94
C THR A 320 13.88 -27.58 12.81
N SER A 321 14.13 -28.90 12.96
CA SER A 321 13.89 -29.89 11.91
C SER A 321 12.46 -29.83 11.36
N LEU A 322 12.29 -29.20 10.18
CA LEU A 322 11.04 -29.24 9.44
C LEU A 322 10.80 -30.65 8.89
N SER A 323 9.58 -31.14 9.00
CA SER A 323 9.14 -32.38 8.32
C SER A 323 9.16 -32.18 6.79
N ALA A 324 9.24 -33.27 6.02
CA ALA A 324 9.21 -33.21 4.56
C ALA A 324 7.96 -32.49 4.02
N ALA A 325 6.79 -32.66 4.65
CA ALA A 325 5.56 -31.96 4.28
C ALA A 325 5.64 -30.45 4.52
N GLN A 326 6.26 -30.03 5.61
CA GLN A 326 6.46 -28.60 5.91
C GLN A 326 7.46 -27.96 4.93
N VAL A 327 8.53 -28.65 4.56
CA VAL A 327 9.48 -28.19 3.53
C VAL A 327 8.77 -28.01 2.18
N GLU A 328 7.93 -28.98 1.77
CA GLU A 328 7.15 -28.87 0.53
C GLU A 328 6.20 -27.66 0.57
N TRP A 329 5.56 -27.43 1.71
CA TRP A 329 4.65 -26.28 1.90
C TRP A 329 5.40 -24.94 1.83
N VAL A 330 6.56 -24.82 2.47
CA VAL A 330 7.43 -23.64 2.38
C VAL A 330 7.81 -23.37 0.92
N ASN A 331 8.21 -24.39 0.16
CA ASN A 331 8.55 -24.24 -1.25
C ASN A 331 7.36 -23.76 -2.10
N LYS A 332 6.15 -24.25 -1.84
CA LYS A 332 4.92 -23.76 -2.49
C LYS A 332 4.65 -22.30 -2.19
N LEU A 333 4.82 -21.87 -0.94
CA LEU A 333 4.68 -20.46 -0.55
C LEU A 333 5.70 -19.56 -1.26
N LYS A 334 6.96 -19.96 -1.28
CA LYS A 334 8.02 -19.22 -1.98
C LYS A 334 7.67 -19.02 -3.46
N ALA A 335 7.22 -20.09 -4.13
CA ALA A 335 6.77 -20.01 -5.51
C ALA A 335 5.60 -19.03 -5.69
N GLN A 336 4.60 -19.04 -4.81
CA GLN A 336 3.50 -18.08 -4.82
C GLN A 336 3.99 -16.64 -4.65
N PHE A 337 4.90 -16.38 -3.69
CA PHE A 337 5.40 -15.03 -3.42
C PHE A 337 6.23 -14.48 -4.59
N VAL A 338 6.92 -15.33 -5.34
CA VAL A 338 7.66 -14.92 -6.54
C VAL A 338 6.75 -14.66 -7.73
N THR A 339 5.67 -15.44 -7.91
CA THR A 339 4.72 -15.27 -9.04
C THR A 339 3.75 -14.10 -8.87
N THR A 340 3.60 -13.55 -7.66
CA THR A 340 2.70 -12.42 -7.37
C THR A 340 3.34 -11.04 -7.63
N ARG A 341 4.54 -11.00 -8.22
CA ARG A 341 5.33 -9.79 -8.52
C ARG A 341 4.80 -8.94 -9.67
#